data_4a76cd6cfda6c2611221faf8d2a31a86
#
_entry.id   4a76cd6cfda6c2611221faf8d2a31a86
#
_cell.length_a   1.000
_cell.length_b   1.000
_cell.length_c   1.000
_cell.angle_alpha   90.00
_cell.angle_beta   90.00
_cell.angle_gamma   90.00
#
_symmetry.space_group_name_H-M   'P 1'
#
loop_
_entity.id
_entity.type
_entity.pdbx_description
1 polymer ?
#
loop_
_entity_poly.entity_id
_entity_poly.type
_entity_poly.pdbx_seq_one_letter_code
_entity_poly.pdbx_strand_id
1 'polypeptide(L)'
;EIKDLEKLNRKLILKEITPVNFVTINNNIETIKKVYKGLCKDKVLNDYLFKKLGKLDDIDKISMEITNKIKTTLDIKLCKDVNTLNIDRNIINKGVFKELDEKVEKWYEANDTLECIRKYLNNFLLKYETDKRKVAPTKNTNDYVKIHETEKSGCTLQLTQKRAKTITEEFARANINGEIELTYKSSYDVAKENIVKLNIDELQFITATGTNKNIMGSQLQGIY
;
A
#
# COMPACT_ATOMS: atom_id res chain seq x y z
N GLU A 1 13.20 27.52 -3.75
CA GLU A 1 14.62 27.14 -3.66
C GLU A 1 14.89 25.98 -4.62
N ILE A 2 15.95 26.13 -5.45
CA ILE A 2 16.40 25.07 -6.37
C ILE A 2 17.53 24.32 -5.67
N LYS A 3 17.37 23.01 -5.53
CA LYS A 3 18.41 22.15 -4.98
C LYS A 3 19.43 21.78 -6.06
N ASP A 4 20.63 21.42 -5.63
CA ASP A 4 21.76 21.06 -6.48
C ASP A 4 21.42 19.95 -7.49
N LEU A 5 21.22 20.32 -8.74
CA LEU A 5 20.88 19.40 -9.84
C LEU A 5 22.07 18.53 -10.26
N GLU A 6 23.29 19.03 -10.14
CA GLU A 6 24.50 18.29 -10.48
C GLU A 6 24.65 17.09 -9.54
N LYS A 7 24.48 17.33 -8.24
CA LYS A 7 24.47 16.25 -7.24
C LYS A 7 23.37 15.23 -7.48
N LEU A 8 22.16 15.67 -7.87
CA LEU A 8 21.06 14.77 -8.19
C LEU A 8 21.35 13.96 -9.45
N ASN A 9 21.92 14.59 -10.49
CA ASN A 9 22.35 13.90 -11.71
C ASN A 9 23.44 12.85 -11.43
N ARG A 10 24.42 13.18 -10.59
CA ARG A 10 25.45 12.24 -10.17
C ARG A 10 24.85 11.01 -9.46
N LYS A 11 23.88 11.21 -8.55
CA LYS A 11 23.15 10.11 -7.91
C LYS A 11 22.38 9.24 -8.91
N LEU A 12 21.80 9.87 -9.95
CA LEU A 12 21.10 9.14 -11.00
C LEU A 12 22.06 8.23 -11.78
N ILE A 13 23.22 8.77 -12.18
CA ILE A 13 24.26 8.01 -12.90
C ILE A 13 24.78 6.84 -12.06
N LEU A 14 24.99 7.07 -10.76
CA LEU A 14 25.48 6.06 -9.82
C LEU A 14 24.39 5.06 -9.39
N LYS A 15 23.13 5.22 -9.84
CA LYS A 15 21.96 4.43 -9.42
C LYS A 15 21.69 4.48 -7.90
N GLU A 16 22.08 5.56 -7.26
CA GLU A 16 21.87 5.84 -5.82
C GLU A 16 20.71 6.81 -5.58
N ILE A 17 19.93 7.09 -6.63
CA ILE A 17 18.80 8.00 -6.56
C ILE A 17 17.65 7.38 -5.77
N THR A 18 17.03 8.18 -4.90
CA THR A 18 15.89 7.76 -4.10
C THR A 18 14.57 8.30 -4.65
N PRO A 19 13.40 7.73 -4.27
CA PRO A 19 12.09 8.25 -4.68
C PRO A 19 11.92 9.75 -4.41
N VAL A 20 12.35 10.21 -3.24
CA VAL A 20 12.32 11.64 -2.85
C VAL A 20 13.20 12.50 -3.75
N ASN A 21 14.30 11.98 -4.27
CA ASN A 21 15.15 12.71 -5.19
C ASN A 21 14.44 12.97 -6.53
N PHE A 22 13.62 12.04 -7.04
CA PHE A 22 12.80 12.27 -8.24
C PHE A 22 11.78 13.39 -8.03
N VAL A 23 11.16 13.45 -6.84
CA VAL A 23 10.29 14.58 -6.47
C VAL A 23 11.07 15.90 -6.49
N THR A 24 12.29 15.90 -5.96
CA THR A 24 13.15 17.08 -5.94
C THR A 24 13.52 17.51 -7.37
N ILE A 25 13.90 16.60 -8.25
CA ILE A 25 14.18 16.87 -9.66
C ILE A 25 12.96 17.49 -10.35
N ASN A 26 11.78 16.86 -10.17
CA ASN A 26 10.54 17.38 -10.76
C ASN A 26 10.26 18.81 -10.29
N ASN A 27 10.37 19.09 -9.00
CA ASN A 27 10.11 20.42 -8.43
C ASN A 27 11.14 21.45 -8.88
N ASN A 28 12.42 21.06 -8.99
CA ASN A 28 13.48 21.92 -9.50
C ASN A 28 13.19 22.34 -10.95
N ILE A 29 12.85 21.37 -11.82
CA ILE A 29 12.55 21.62 -13.23
C ILE A 29 11.31 22.52 -13.37
N GLU A 30 10.24 22.28 -12.61
CA GLU A 30 9.06 23.14 -12.60
C GLU A 30 9.38 24.58 -12.15
N THR A 31 10.29 24.71 -11.18
CA THR A 31 10.75 26.02 -10.71
C THR A 31 11.58 26.73 -11.78
N ILE A 32 12.51 26.02 -12.42
CA ILE A 32 13.32 26.54 -13.53
C ILE A 32 12.43 27.02 -14.67
N LYS A 33 11.43 26.23 -15.07
CA LYS A 33 10.45 26.62 -16.09
C LYS A 33 9.72 27.92 -15.75
N LYS A 34 9.29 28.07 -14.49
CA LYS A 34 8.61 29.29 -14.03
C LYS A 34 9.51 30.50 -14.10
N VAL A 35 10.76 30.36 -13.63
CA VAL A 35 11.77 31.42 -13.67
C VAL A 35 12.08 31.80 -15.13
N TYR A 36 12.35 30.81 -15.98
CA TYR A 36 12.64 31.01 -17.40
C TYR A 36 11.49 31.76 -18.12
N LYS A 37 10.26 31.29 -17.93
CA LYS A 37 9.07 31.99 -18.50
C LYS A 37 8.89 33.41 -17.96
N GLY A 38 9.30 33.65 -16.73
CA GLY A 38 9.30 35.00 -16.16
C GLY A 38 10.34 35.92 -16.85
N LEU A 39 11.55 35.41 -17.02
CA LEU A 39 12.64 36.13 -17.68
C LEU A 39 12.39 36.42 -19.15
N CYS A 40 11.78 35.46 -19.86
CA CYS A 40 11.45 35.64 -21.28
C CYS A 40 10.39 36.73 -21.55
N LYS A 41 9.63 37.17 -20.54
CA LYS A 41 8.68 38.29 -20.67
C LYS A 41 9.37 39.65 -20.78
N ASP A 42 10.58 39.77 -20.22
CA ASP A 42 11.39 40.98 -20.32
C ASP A 42 12.33 40.87 -21.53
N LYS A 43 12.10 41.71 -22.52
CA LYS A 43 12.84 41.67 -23.80
C LYS A 43 14.34 41.93 -23.60
N VAL A 44 14.72 42.84 -22.69
CA VAL A 44 16.12 43.18 -22.43
C VAL A 44 16.86 42.01 -21.76
N LEU A 45 16.21 41.41 -20.76
CA LEU A 45 16.78 40.24 -20.07
C LEU A 45 16.86 39.03 -20.99
N ASN A 46 15.85 38.82 -21.82
CA ASN A 46 15.83 37.73 -22.80
C ASN A 46 16.98 37.86 -23.79
N ASP A 47 17.17 39.03 -24.39
CA ASP A 47 18.28 39.31 -25.34
C ASP A 47 19.65 39.14 -24.68
N TYR A 48 19.79 39.55 -23.41
CA TYR A 48 21.00 39.36 -22.64
C TYR A 48 21.29 37.88 -22.39
N LEU A 49 20.29 37.09 -21.97
CA LEU A 49 20.41 35.65 -21.71
C LEU A 49 20.76 34.89 -22.99
N PHE A 50 20.13 35.23 -24.16
CA PHE A 50 20.47 34.62 -25.43
C PHE A 50 21.92 34.89 -25.85
N LYS A 51 22.42 36.09 -25.61
CA LYS A 51 23.83 36.44 -25.89
C LYS A 51 24.81 35.64 -25.03
N LYS A 52 24.47 35.37 -23.77
CA LYS A 52 25.38 34.71 -22.77
C LYS A 52 25.29 33.20 -22.78
N LEU A 53 24.11 32.63 -22.95
CA LEU A 53 23.84 31.20 -22.77
C LEU A 53 23.55 30.46 -24.10
N GLY A 54 23.48 31.20 -25.22
CA GLY A 54 23.07 30.62 -26.49
C GLY A 54 21.58 30.38 -26.59
N LYS A 55 21.14 29.68 -27.65
CA LYS A 55 19.72 29.37 -27.85
C LYS A 55 19.24 28.38 -26.77
N LEU A 56 18.28 28.82 -26.00
CA LEU A 56 17.62 28.02 -24.93
C LEU A 56 16.28 27.44 -25.43
N ASP A 57 16.07 27.39 -26.76
CA ASP A 57 14.81 27.01 -27.39
C ASP A 57 14.31 25.61 -26.96
N ASP A 58 15.24 24.72 -26.61
CA ASP A 58 14.92 23.34 -26.21
C ASP A 58 14.62 23.15 -24.71
N ILE A 59 14.83 24.17 -23.85
CA ILE A 59 14.66 24.01 -22.39
C ILE A 59 13.23 23.61 -22.03
N ASP A 60 12.24 24.27 -22.65
CA ASP A 60 10.84 23.94 -22.40
C ASP A 60 10.52 22.51 -22.83
N LYS A 61 10.99 22.08 -23.99
CA LYS A 61 10.78 20.74 -24.55
C LYS A 61 11.44 19.67 -23.66
N ILE A 62 12.73 19.82 -23.39
CA ILE A 62 13.50 18.87 -22.53
C ILE A 62 12.90 18.82 -21.12
N SER A 63 12.55 19.96 -20.55
CA SER A 63 11.92 20.02 -19.23
C SER A 63 10.58 19.30 -19.22
N MET A 64 9.76 19.44 -20.27
CA MET A 64 8.50 18.71 -20.40
C MET A 64 8.72 17.21 -20.53
N GLU A 65 9.66 16.79 -21.35
CA GLU A 65 9.98 15.37 -21.53
C GLU A 65 10.39 14.71 -20.20
N ILE A 66 11.30 15.34 -19.45
CA ILE A 66 11.78 14.82 -18.17
C ILE A 66 10.63 14.78 -17.15
N THR A 67 9.90 15.88 -16.97
CA THR A 67 8.81 15.93 -15.98
C THR A 67 7.67 14.98 -16.34
N ASN A 68 7.33 14.84 -17.63
CA ASN A 68 6.34 13.89 -18.08
C ASN A 68 6.80 12.44 -17.81
N LYS A 69 8.06 12.11 -18.15
CA LYS A 69 8.60 10.78 -17.89
C LYS A 69 8.55 10.42 -16.40
N ILE A 70 8.92 11.35 -15.52
CA ILE A 70 8.82 11.14 -14.06
C ILE A 70 7.36 10.92 -13.65
N LYS A 71 6.45 11.83 -14.04
CA LYS A 71 5.04 11.79 -13.63
C LYS A 71 4.25 10.62 -14.21
N THR A 72 4.59 10.17 -15.42
CA THR A 72 3.95 8.99 -16.00
C THR A 72 4.45 7.68 -15.42
N THR A 73 5.70 7.66 -14.94
CA THR A 73 6.31 6.45 -14.38
C THR A 73 6.06 6.31 -12.88
N LEU A 74 6.12 7.42 -12.13
CA LEU A 74 6.10 7.41 -10.67
C LEU A 74 4.91 8.18 -10.11
N ASP A 75 4.32 7.66 -9.04
CA ASP A 75 3.41 8.43 -8.19
C ASP A 75 4.21 9.40 -7.32
N ILE A 76 4.22 10.67 -7.75
CA ILE A 76 4.98 11.74 -7.10
C ILE A 76 4.50 11.99 -5.66
N LYS A 77 3.22 11.72 -5.35
CA LYS A 77 2.70 11.89 -3.99
C LYS A 77 3.28 10.82 -3.08
N LEU A 78 3.18 9.57 -3.49
CA LEU A 78 3.75 8.45 -2.74
C LEU A 78 5.27 8.56 -2.59
N CYS A 79 5.98 9.00 -3.64
CA CYS A 79 7.43 9.19 -3.57
C CYS A 79 7.91 10.17 -2.51
N LYS A 80 7.04 11.07 -2.00
CA LYS A 80 7.39 12.00 -0.91
C LYS A 80 7.44 11.31 0.44
N ASP A 81 6.56 10.34 0.65
CA ASP A 81 6.27 9.76 1.96
C ASP A 81 6.97 8.42 2.17
N VAL A 82 7.53 7.85 1.10
CA VAL A 82 8.23 6.56 1.17
C VAL A 82 9.56 6.69 1.90
N ASN A 83 9.74 5.85 2.92
CA ASN A 83 11.03 5.70 3.58
C ASN A 83 12.03 5.05 2.62
N THR A 84 13.19 5.69 2.43
CA THR A 84 14.24 5.22 1.52
C THR A 84 14.90 3.91 1.96
N LEU A 85 14.80 3.57 3.24
CA LEU A 85 15.38 2.34 3.81
C LEU A 85 14.43 1.15 3.68
N ASN A 86 13.14 1.39 3.57
CA ASN A 86 12.13 0.35 3.43
C ASN A 86 10.99 0.85 2.55
N ILE A 87 10.95 0.40 1.29
CA ILE A 87 9.90 0.74 0.35
C ILE A 87 8.74 -0.25 0.60
N ASP A 88 7.78 0.17 1.41
CA ASP A 88 6.60 -0.59 1.83
C ASP A 88 5.39 -0.44 0.89
N ARG A 89 5.51 0.40 -0.16
CA ARG A 89 4.42 0.72 -1.09
C ARG A 89 4.91 0.77 -2.52
N ASN A 90 4.06 0.32 -3.45
CA ASN A 90 4.35 0.51 -4.87
C ASN A 90 4.25 2.00 -5.24
N ILE A 91 5.38 2.56 -5.70
CA ILE A 91 5.49 3.96 -6.15
C ILE A 91 5.39 4.10 -7.68
N ILE A 92 5.27 3.00 -8.40
CA ILE A 92 5.18 2.98 -9.87
C ILE A 92 3.72 3.06 -10.27
N ASN A 93 3.43 3.95 -11.22
CA ASN A 93 2.08 4.11 -11.73
C ASN A 93 1.58 2.84 -12.44
N LYS A 94 0.30 2.55 -12.29
CA LYS A 94 -0.37 1.47 -13.00
C LYS A 94 -0.23 1.63 -14.51
N GLY A 95 0.03 0.52 -15.20
CA GLY A 95 0.18 0.48 -16.66
C GLY A 95 1.61 0.68 -17.16
N VAL A 96 2.57 0.96 -16.29
CA VAL A 96 3.99 1.10 -16.66
C VAL A 96 4.66 -0.26 -16.84
N PHE A 97 4.41 -1.19 -15.92
CA PHE A 97 4.94 -2.55 -15.96
C PHE A 97 3.83 -3.56 -15.64
N LYS A 98 3.35 -4.26 -16.66
CA LYS A 98 2.24 -5.21 -16.55
C LYS A 98 2.47 -6.30 -15.50
N GLU A 99 3.68 -6.89 -15.49
CA GLU A 99 4.02 -7.94 -14.51
C GLU A 99 4.00 -7.43 -13.06
N LEU A 100 4.40 -6.16 -12.86
CA LEU A 100 4.33 -5.54 -11.55
C LEU A 100 2.88 -5.29 -11.13
N ASP A 101 2.06 -4.79 -12.06
CA ASP A 101 0.64 -4.54 -11.80
C ASP A 101 -0.08 -5.83 -11.38
N GLU A 102 0.18 -6.95 -12.08
CA GLU A 102 -0.39 -8.26 -11.74
C GLU A 102 0.04 -8.75 -10.34
N LYS A 103 1.31 -8.52 -9.96
CA LYS A 103 1.80 -8.87 -8.62
C LYS A 103 1.20 -7.98 -7.54
N VAL A 104 1.09 -6.69 -7.81
CA VAL A 104 0.48 -5.71 -6.90
C VAL A 104 -0.99 -6.02 -6.70
N GLU A 105 -1.74 -6.34 -7.77
CA GLU A 105 -3.15 -6.74 -7.66
C GLU A 105 -3.32 -7.98 -6.79
N LYS A 106 -2.52 -9.04 -7.03
CA LYS A 106 -2.54 -10.25 -6.20
C LYS A 106 -2.22 -9.98 -4.75
N TRP A 107 -1.27 -9.09 -4.47
CA TRP A 107 -0.91 -8.71 -3.11
C TRP A 107 -2.09 -8.01 -2.40
N TYR A 108 -2.78 -7.09 -3.10
CA TYR A 108 -3.98 -6.45 -2.56
C TYR A 108 -5.11 -7.45 -2.33
N GLU A 109 -5.37 -8.35 -3.29
CA GLU A 109 -6.39 -9.40 -3.14
C GLU A 109 -6.12 -10.31 -1.94
N ALA A 110 -4.86 -10.69 -1.73
CA ALA A 110 -4.44 -11.49 -0.59
C ALA A 110 -4.69 -10.75 0.74
N ASN A 111 -4.25 -9.50 0.85
CA ASN A 111 -4.46 -8.69 2.04
C ASN A 111 -5.94 -8.40 2.32
N ASP A 112 -6.71 -8.07 1.29
CA ASP A 112 -8.15 -7.81 1.41
C ASP A 112 -8.89 -9.06 1.86
N THR A 113 -8.52 -10.22 1.34
CA THR A 113 -9.07 -11.53 1.75
C THR A 113 -8.77 -11.80 3.23
N LEU A 114 -7.52 -11.62 3.64
CA LEU A 114 -7.10 -11.81 5.02
C LEU A 114 -7.86 -10.86 5.98
N GLU A 115 -7.99 -9.61 5.59
CA GLU A 115 -8.71 -8.58 6.35
C GLU A 115 -10.21 -8.86 6.40
N CYS A 116 -10.80 -9.40 5.33
CA CYS A 116 -12.20 -9.80 5.29
C CYS A 116 -12.48 -10.93 6.30
N ILE A 117 -11.66 -11.98 6.28
CA ILE A 117 -11.76 -13.10 7.23
C ILE A 117 -11.51 -12.62 8.67
N ARG A 118 -10.51 -11.77 8.87
CA ARG A 118 -10.23 -11.15 10.17
C ARG A 118 -11.46 -10.43 10.73
N LYS A 119 -12.07 -9.55 9.91
CA LYS A 119 -13.27 -8.79 10.30
C LYS A 119 -14.44 -9.70 10.63
N TYR A 120 -14.67 -10.73 9.83
CA TYR A 120 -15.72 -11.71 10.10
C TYR A 120 -15.55 -12.37 11.45
N LEU A 121 -14.38 -12.97 11.72
CA LEU A 121 -14.10 -13.64 12.96
C LEU A 121 -14.10 -12.69 14.16
N ASN A 122 -13.60 -11.48 13.97
CA ASN A 122 -13.60 -10.45 15.01
C ASN A 122 -15.02 -10.01 15.38
N ASN A 123 -15.87 -9.77 14.38
CA ASN A 123 -17.27 -9.40 14.58
C ASN A 123 -18.06 -10.53 15.24
N PHE A 124 -17.76 -11.78 14.88
CA PHE A 124 -18.35 -12.95 15.51
C PHE A 124 -18.03 -13.01 17.02
N LEU A 125 -16.76 -12.85 17.37
CA LEU A 125 -16.33 -12.79 18.77
C LEU A 125 -16.91 -11.59 19.52
N LEU A 126 -16.96 -10.43 18.88
CA LEU A 126 -17.53 -9.22 19.48
C LEU A 126 -19.00 -9.41 19.82
N LYS A 127 -19.78 -9.99 18.91
CA LYS A 127 -21.21 -10.29 19.11
C LYS A 127 -21.40 -11.23 20.30
N TYR A 128 -20.62 -12.31 20.34
CA TYR A 128 -20.65 -13.25 21.45
C TYR A 128 -20.31 -12.62 22.80
N GLU A 129 -19.25 -11.80 22.86
CA GLU A 129 -18.84 -11.11 24.09
C GLU A 129 -19.90 -10.09 24.55
N THR A 130 -20.56 -9.40 23.62
CA THR A 130 -21.63 -8.45 23.90
C THR A 130 -22.87 -9.15 24.46
N ASP A 131 -23.30 -10.24 23.83
CA ASP A 131 -24.47 -11.02 24.26
C ASP A 131 -24.25 -11.62 25.65
N LYS A 132 -23.03 -12.08 25.94
CA LYS A 132 -22.69 -12.71 27.21
C LYS A 132 -22.55 -11.70 28.36
N ARG A 133 -22.02 -10.52 28.09
CA ARG A 133 -21.76 -9.50 29.12
C ARG A 133 -22.91 -8.53 29.35
N LYS A 134 -23.93 -8.51 28.48
CA LYS A 134 -25.03 -7.52 28.48
C LYS A 134 -24.54 -6.05 28.55
N VAL A 135 -23.31 -5.79 28.09
CA VAL A 135 -22.67 -4.47 28.09
C VAL A 135 -22.46 -4.05 26.65
N ALA A 136 -22.93 -2.85 26.32
CA ALA A 136 -22.66 -2.27 25.00
C ALA A 136 -21.14 -2.19 24.74
N PRO A 137 -20.66 -2.49 23.51
CA PRO A 137 -19.26 -2.40 23.20
C PRO A 137 -18.76 -0.97 23.44
N THR A 138 -17.79 -0.82 24.34
CA THR A 138 -17.08 0.45 24.51
C THR A 138 -16.36 0.80 23.21
N LYS A 139 -16.26 2.09 22.88
CA LYS A 139 -15.66 2.61 21.62
C LYS A 139 -14.22 2.13 21.34
N ASN A 140 -13.55 1.53 22.29
CA ASN A 140 -12.27 0.85 22.15
C ASN A 140 -12.50 -0.66 21.97
N THR A 141 -13.02 -1.05 20.81
CA THR A 141 -13.09 -2.46 20.42
C THR A 141 -11.67 -2.95 20.18
N ASN A 142 -11.12 -3.65 21.19
CA ASN A 142 -9.88 -4.39 21.00
C ASN A 142 -10.08 -5.39 19.87
N ASP A 143 -9.24 -5.35 18.86
CA ASP A 143 -9.22 -6.38 17.82
C ASP A 143 -8.88 -7.72 18.48
N TYR A 144 -9.86 -8.61 18.49
CA TYR A 144 -9.71 -9.95 19.06
C TYR A 144 -8.88 -10.87 18.17
N VAL A 145 -9.03 -10.69 16.86
CA VAL A 145 -8.24 -11.34 15.82
C VAL A 145 -7.32 -10.30 15.18
N LYS A 146 -6.03 -10.56 15.20
CA LYS A 146 -4.99 -9.66 14.69
C LYS A 146 -4.26 -10.29 13.53
N ILE A 147 -3.87 -9.46 12.56
CA ILE A 147 -2.88 -9.85 11.57
C ILE A 147 -1.51 -9.79 12.24
N HIS A 148 -0.76 -10.86 12.14
CA HIS A 148 0.61 -10.97 12.62
C HIS A 148 1.52 -11.31 11.46
N GLU A 149 2.48 -10.43 11.19
CA GLU A 149 3.43 -10.56 10.10
C GLU A 149 4.80 -10.92 10.64
N THR A 150 5.43 -11.92 10.03
CA THR A 150 6.80 -12.31 10.32
C THR A 150 7.55 -12.57 9.02
N GLU A 151 8.86 -12.32 9.01
CA GLU A 151 9.71 -12.59 7.84
C GLU A 151 9.70 -14.07 7.42
N LYS A 152 9.45 -14.99 8.36
CA LYS A 152 9.49 -16.44 8.10
C LYS A 152 8.16 -17.03 7.66
N SER A 153 7.04 -16.53 8.18
CA SER A 153 5.71 -17.11 7.97
C SER A 153 4.74 -16.16 7.24
N GLY A 154 5.23 -15.00 6.76
CA GLY A 154 4.36 -13.99 6.13
C GLY A 154 3.29 -13.49 7.10
N CYS A 155 2.12 -13.15 6.55
CA CYS A 155 0.97 -12.65 7.31
C CYS A 155 0.10 -13.80 7.82
N THR A 156 -0.16 -13.85 9.11
CA THR A 156 -1.04 -14.85 9.74
C THR A 156 -2.12 -14.16 10.57
N LEU A 157 -3.28 -14.81 10.71
CA LEU A 157 -4.29 -14.38 11.67
C LEU A 157 -4.01 -15.02 13.03
N GLN A 158 -3.96 -14.20 14.06
CA GLN A 158 -3.70 -14.63 15.42
C GLN A 158 -4.81 -14.22 16.39
N LEU A 159 -5.07 -15.09 17.35
CA LEU A 159 -5.93 -14.82 18.49
C LEU A 159 -5.45 -15.59 19.73
N THR A 160 -6.00 -15.27 20.90
CA THR A 160 -5.65 -16.02 22.13
C THR A 160 -6.32 -17.39 22.16
N GLN A 161 -5.71 -18.35 22.85
CA GLN A 161 -6.24 -19.71 23.03
C GLN A 161 -7.68 -19.72 23.57
N LYS A 162 -8.00 -18.81 24.50
CA LYS A 162 -9.36 -18.69 25.06
C LYS A 162 -10.37 -18.33 23.96
N ARG A 163 -10.03 -17.39 23.08
CA ARG A 163 -10.90 -16.96 21.97
C ARG A 163 -11.01 -18.04 20.89
N ALA A 164 -9.93 -18.78 20.63
CA ALA A 164 -9.97 -19.93 19.74
C ALA A 164 -11.02 -20.96 20.19
N LYS A 165 -10.97 -21.35 21.47
CA LYS A 165 -12.01 -22.23 22.06
C LYS A 165 -13.41 -21.66 21.92
N THR A 166 -13.58 -20.36 22.23
CA THR A 166 -14.88 -19.69 22.10
C THR A 166 -15.41 -19.76 20.67
N ILE A 167 -14.58 -19.50 19.64
CA ILE A 167 -15.01 -19.61 18.23
C ILE A 167 -15.46 -21.04 17.93
N THR A 168 -14.66 -22.04 18.27
CA THR A 168 -14.99 -23.44 18.00
C THR A 168 -16.29 -23.87 18.68
N GLU A 169 -16.47 -23.53 19.96
CA GLU A 169 -17.67 -23.89 20.73
C GLU A 169 -18.93 -23.17 20.18
N GLU A 170 -18.81 -21.91 19.81
CA GLU A 170 -19.94 -21.13 19.30
C GLU A 170 -20.29 -21.46 17.85
N PHE A 171 -19.33 -21.83 17.00
CA PHE A 171 -19.62 -22.35 15.67
C PHE A 171 -20.41 -23.67 15.77
N ALA A 172 -19.97 -24.57 16.64
CA ALA A 172 -20.69 -25.81 16.89
C ALA A 172 -22.11 -25.54 17.45
N ARG A 173 -22.23 -24.60 18.40
CA ARG A 173 -23.52 -24.24 19.02
C ARG A 173 -24.50 -23.60 18.06
N ALA A 174 -24.00 -22.73 17.20
CA ALA A 174 -24.80 -22.03 16.19
C ALA A 174 -25.03 -22.88 14.93
N ASN A 175 -24.52 -24.11 14.92
CA ASN A 175 -24.53 -25.02 13.76
C ASN A 175 -23.96 -24.37 12.49
N ILE A 176 -22.94 -23.52 12.65
CA ILE A 176 -22.22 -22.90 11.55
C ILE A 176 -21.12 -23.86 11.12
N ASN A 177 -21.31 -24.49 9.98
CA ASN A 177 -20.41 -25.47 9.37
C ASN A 177 -20.35 -25.28 7.86
N GLY A 178 -19.42 -25.97 7.22
CA GLY A 178 -19.23 -25.91 5.77
C GLY A 178 -18.67 -24.59 5.28
N GLU A 179 -18.96 -24.28 4.04
CA GLU A 179 -18.44 -23.12 3.32
C GLU A 179 -19.38 -21.92 3.48
N ILE A 180 -18.81 -20.77 3.88
CA ILE A 180 -19.51 -19.48 3.94
C ILE A 180 -18.90 -18.52 2.91
N GLU A 181 -19.75 -17.70 2.31
CA GLU A 181 -19.33 -16.66 1.37
C GLU A 181 -19.24 -15.31 2.07
N LEU A 182 -18.08 -14.68 1.98
CA LEU A 182 -17.82 -13.35 2.51
C LEU A 182 -17.52 -12.41 1.35
N THR A 183 -18.17 -11.25 1.33
CA THR A 183 -17.96 -10.24 0.31
C THR A 183 -17.08 -9.12 0.82
N TYR A 184 -16.20 -8.61 -0.05
CA TYR A 184 -15.36 -7.44 0.27
C TYR A 184 -15.11 -6.59 -0.98
N LYS A 185 -14.87 -5.30 -0.76
CA LYS A 185 -14.46 -4.37 -1.83
C LYS A 185 -12.95 -4.41 -1.96
N SER A 186 -12.46 -4.50 -3.20
CA SER A 186 -11.03 -4.47 -3.46
C SER A 186 -10.43 -3.12 -3.10
N SER A 187 -9.31 -3.14 -2.38
CA SER A 187 -8.51 -1.95 -2.09
C SER A 187 -7.71 -1.47 -3.30
N TYR A 188 -7.47 -2.35 -4.27
CA TYR A 188 -6.79 -2.02 -5.52
C TYR A 188 -7.72 -1.40 -6.55
N ASP A 189 -8.93 -1.92 -6.67
CA ASP A 189 -9.98 -1.41 -7.57
C ASP A 189 -11.30 -1.29 -6.80
N VAL A 190 -11.61 -0.08 -6.35
CA VAL A 190 -12.78 0.20 -5.50
C VAL A 190 -14.12 -0.16 -6.16
N ALA A 191 -14.14 -0.27 -7.49
CA ALA A 191 -15.33 -0.69 -8.23
C ALA A 191 -15.53 -2.22 -8.23
N LYS A 192 -14.49 -2.99 -7.89
CA LYS A 192 -14.51 -4.46 -7.90
C LYS A 192 -14.94 -4.99 -6.53
N GLU A 193 -16.01 -5.76 -6.52
CA GLU A 193 -16.44 -6.52 -5.35
C GLU A 193 -16.02 -7.98 -5.55
N ASN A 194 -15.35 -8.54 -4.54
CA ASN A 194 -14.83 -9.90 -4.55
C ASN A 194 -15.56 -10.73 -3.51
N ILE A 195 -15.58 -12.03 -3.73
CA ILE A 195 -16.15 -13.01 -2.81
C ILE A 195 -15.03 -13.96 -2.39
N VAL A 196 -14.88 -14.17 -1.09
CA VAL A 196 -14.04 -15.24 -0.53
C VAL A 196 -14.93 -16.30 0.10
N LYS A 197 -14.62 -17.56 -0.18
CA LYS A 197 -15.28 -18.71 0.40
C LYS A 197 -14.42 -19.21 1.56
N LEU A 198 -14.95 -19.16 2.76
CA LEU A 198 -14.28 -19.62 3.96
C LEU A 198 -14.90 -20.92 4.43
N ASN A 199 -14.13 -22.00 4.41
CA ASN A 199 -14.57 -23.29 4.96
C ASN A 199 -14.32 -23.31 6.47
N ILE A 200 -15.39 -23.29 7.24
CA ILE A 200 -15.34 -23.25 8.70
C ILE A 200 -14.79 -24.56 9.27
N ASP A 201 -15.10 -25.69 8.64
CA ASP A 201 -14.69 -27.01 9.13
C ASP A 201 -13.18 -27.27 8.96
N GLU A 202 -12.53 -26.52 8.06
CA GLU A 202 -11.08 -26.59 7.82
C GLU A 202 -10.29 -25.62 8.70
N LEU A 203 -10.96 -24.77 9.48
CA LEU A 203 -10.27 -23.84 10.35
C LEU A 203 -9.56 -24.57 11.50
N GLN A 204 -8.25 -24.44 11.54
CA GLN A 204 -7.40 -25.00 12.57
C GLN A 204 -6.74 -23.89 13.39
N PHE A 205 -6.63 -24.10 14.69
CA PHE A 205 -6.00 -23.18 15.63
C PHE A 205 -4.69 -23.76 16.14
N ILE A 206 -3.59 -23.47 15.46
CA ILE A 206 -2.26 -24.03 15.75
C ILE A 206 -1.56 -23.16 16.80
N THR A 207 -0.86 -23.78 17.72
CA THR A 207 -0.12 -23.06 18.76
C THR A 207 0.99 -22.20 18.11
N ALA A 208 0.96 -20.92 18.43
CA ALA A 208 1.98 -19.95 18.10
C ALA A 208 2.87 -19.68 19.34
N THR A 209 3.23 -18.46 19.59
CA THR A 209 4.06 -18.07 20.74
C THR A 209 3.19 -17.79 21.98
N GLY A 210 3.54 -18.39 23.11
CA GLY A 210 2.84 -18.18 24.37
C GLY A 210 1.39 -18.71 24.35
N THR A 211 0.44 -17.84 24.67
CA THR A 211 -1.00 -18.17 24.69
C THR A 211 -1.71 -17.92 23.37
N ASN A 212 -0.98 -17.55 22.33
CA ASN A 212 -1.55 -17.22 21.03
C ASN A 212 -1.68 -18.46 20.14
N LYS A 213 -2.69 -18.44 19.29
CA LYS A 213 -2.95 -19.43 18.25
C LYS A 213 -2.97 -18.74 16.89
N ASN A 214 -2.32 -19.35 15.89
CA ASN A 214 -2.48 -18.99 14.49
C ASN A 214 -3.73 -19.67 13.94
N ILE A 215 -4.47 -18.94 13.12
CA ILE A 215 -5.60 -19.48 12.39
C ILE A 215 -5.07 -19.98 11.04
N MET A 216 -5.32 -21.25 10.75
CA MET A 216 -4.96 -21.90 9.50
C MET A 216 -6.21 -22.44 8.82
N GLY A 217 -6.19 -22.50 7.50
CA GLY A 217 -7.25 -23.05 6.66
C GLY A 217 -6.78 -23.07 5.21
N SER A 218 -7.44 -23.83 4.35
CA SER A 218 -7.07 -23.95 2.93
C SER A 218 -7.00 -22.58 2.22
N GLN A 219 -7.96 -21.71 2.49
CA GLN A 219 -8.02 -20.35 1.93
C GLN A 219 -6.96 -19.42 2.52
N LEU A 220 -6.39 -19.74 3.68
CA LEU A 220 -5.35 -18.94 4.33
C LEU A 220 -3.93 -19.38 3.92
N GLN A 221 -3.76 -20.64 3.48
CA GLN A 221 -2.46 -21.17 3.08
C GLN A 221 -1.93 -20.63 1.74
N GLY A 222 -2.80 -20.09 0.89
CA GLY A 222 -2.42 -19.51 -0.40
C GLY A 222 -2.12 -18.00 -0.38
N ILE A 223 -2.20 -17.37 0.79
CA ILE A 223 -2.06 -15.93 0.99
C ILE A 223 -0.62 -15.54 1.40
N TYR A 224 0.28 -16.53 1.57
CA TYR A 224 1.65 -16.33 2.04
C TYR A 224 2.65 -16.18 0.91
#